data_ac86caa16a29d7d8847d8d2cc0e2f6b4
#
_entry.id   ac86caa16a29d7d8847d8d2cc0e2f6b4
#
_cell.length_a   1.000
_cell.length_b   1.000
_cell.length_c   1.000
_cell.angle_alpha   90.00
_cell.angle_beta   90.00
_cell.angle_gamma   90.00
#
_symmetry.space_group_name_H-M   'P 1'
#
loop_
_entity.id
_entity.type
_entity.pdbx_description
1 polymer ?
#
loop_
_entity_poly.entity_id
_entity_poly.type
_entity_poly.pdbx_seq_one_letter_code
_entity_poly.pdbx_strand_id
1 'polypeptide(L)'
;MTETVISVEKAVLRFPRRRSLVALFVGLFKNTSRTFTALKGITLGIKKGEIVGIIGTNGCGKSTLLRIISGIYPPDEGVCRVKGKISLLAGLGTGFSPHQTGRENAILYGSILGYSEQKVVDKLPEIIAFSELGEFIDEPIRTYSAG
;
A
#
# COMPACT_ATOMS: atom_id res chain seq x y z
N MET A 1 -19.66 22.31 -3.01
CA MET A 1 -19.62 21.04 -2.22
C MET A 1 -18.38 20.27 -2.65
N THR A 2 -17.46 19.94 -1.74
CA THR A 2 -16.25 19.17 -2.06
C THR A 2 -16.64 17.72 -2.35
N GLU A 3 -16.22 17.21 -3.51
CA GLU A 3 -16.54 15.88 -3.99
C GLU A 3 -15.85 14.79 -3.14
N THR A 4 -16.58 13.76 -2.70
CA THR A 4 -16.02 12.57 -2.05
C THR A 4 -15.36 11.69 -3.11
N VAL A 5 -14.04 11.46 -2.97
CA VAL A 5 -13.24 10.67 -3.89
C VAL A 5 -12.97 9.23 -3.41
N ILE A 6 -13.01 9.01 -2.09
CA ILE A 6 -12.95 7.67 -1.50
C ILE A 6 -14.11 7.54 -0.52
N SER A 7 -14.90 6.48 -0.65
CA SER A 7 -15.97 6.11 0.27
C SER A 7 -15.80 4.65 0.68
N VAL A 8 -15.71 4.41 1.99
CA VAL A 8 -15.72 3.09 2.62
C VAL A 8 -16.96 3.02 3.51
N GLU A 9 -17.81 2.04 3.30
CA GLU A 9 -19.08 1.90 4.01
C GLU A 9 -19.14 0.52 4.67
N LYS A 10 -19.13 0.49 6.01
CA LYS A 10 -19.24 -0.72 6.85
C LYS A 10 -18.30 -1.87 6.42
N ALA A 11 -17.07 -1.54 6.00
CA ALA A 11 -16.12 -2.53 5.50
C ALA A 11 -15.69 -3.50 6.61
N VAL A 12 -15.90 -4.78 6.38
CA VAL A 12 -15.43 -5.89 7.21
C VAL A 12 -14.43 -6.70 6.40
N LEU A 13 -13.32 -7.09 7.01
CA LEU A 13 -12.38 -8.03 6.39
C LEU A 13 -11.89 -9.05 7.41
N ARG A 14 -11.94 -10.33 7.02
CA ARG A 14 -11.55 -11.48 7.83
C ARG A 14 -10.43 -12.24 7.16
N PHE A 15 -9.47 -12.66 7.93
CA PHE A 15 -8.40 -13.56 7.46
C PHE A 15 -8.56 -14.95 8.09
N PRO A 16 -8.33 -16.03 7.33
CA PRO A 16 -8.28 -17.37 7.89
C PRO A 16 -7.06 -17.49 8.83
N ARG A 17 -7.28 -17.98 10.05
CA ARG A 17 -6.18 -18.31 10.95
C ARG A 17 -5.51 -19.58 10.46
N ARG A 18 -4.23 -19.53 10.08
CA ARG A 18 -3.46 -20.75 9.73
C ARG A 18 -3.45 -21.70 10.92
N ARG A 19 -3.80 -22.93 10.66
CA ARG A 19 -3.63 -24.02 11.63
C ARG A 19 -2.14 -24.28 11.83
N SER A 20 -1.68 -24.33 13.09
CA SER A 20 -0.36 -24.88 13.39
C SER A 20 -0.33 -26.34 12.91
N LEU A 21 0.75 -26.77 12.22
CA LEU A 21 0.96 -28.16 11.81
C LEU A 21 0.87 -29.12 12.99
N VAL A 22 1.19 -28.68 14.20
CA VAL A 22 1.08 -29.46 15.44
C VAL A 22 -0.38 -29.83 15.77
N ALA A 23 -1.35 -28.98 15.44
CA ALA A 23 -2.77 -29.26 15.66
C ALA A 23 -3.32 -30.33 14.71
N LEU A 24 -2.67 -30.56 13.57
CA LEU A 24 -3.00 -31.65 12.63
C LEU A 24 -2.58 -33.04 13.19
N PHE A 25 -1.48 -33.09 13.97
CA PHE A 25 -0.98 -34.35 14.54
C PHE A 25 -1.74 -34.81 15.81
N VAL A 26 -2.44 -33.92 16.50
CA VAL A 26 -3.12 -34.22 17.77
C VAL A 26 -4.57 -34.65 17.58
N GLY A 27 -5.05 -34.85 16.35
CA GLY A 27 -6.33 -35.52 16.06
C GLY A 27 -7.60 -34.88 16.66
N LEU A 28 -7.56 -33.62 17.10
CA LEU A 28 -8.73 -32.91 17.63
C LEU A 28 -9.57 -32.35 16.46
N PHE A 29 -10.40 -33.21 15.90
CA PHE A 29 -11.45 -32.86 14.94
C PHE A 29 -12.55 -32.00 15.61
N LYS A 30 -12.32 -30.71 15.78
CA LYS A 30 -13.41 -29.72 15.82
C LYS A 30 -13.20 -28.73 14.71
N ASN A 31 -14.12 -28.81 13.75
CA ASN A 31 -14.15 -28.05 12.51
C ASN A 31 -14.57 -26.57 12.77
N THR A 32 -13.79 -25.85 13.54
CA THR A 32 -13.97 -24.41 13.74
C THR A 32 -12.89 -23.67 12.94
N SER A 33 -13.22 -23.26 11.74
CA SER A 33 -12.44 -22.30 10.97
C SER A 33 -12.40 -20.98 11.75
N ARG A 34 -11.41 -20.82 12.63
CA ARG A 34 -11.21 -19.56 13.36
C ARG A 34 -10.72 -18.51 12.37
N THR A 35 -11.58 -17.55 12.04
CA THR A 35 -11.22 -16.36 11.29
C THR A 35 -10.78 -15.26 12.25
N PHE A 36 -9.83 -14.45 11.82
CA PHE A 36 -9.43 -13.21 12.50
C PHE A 36 -10.06 -12.04 11.75
N THR A 37 -10.91 -11.27 12.41
CA THR A 37 -11.51 -10.07 11.82
C THR A 37 -10.54 -8.91 11.97
N ALA A 38 -9.95 -8.49 10.86
CA ALA A 38 -8.99 -7.40 10.80
C ALA A 38 -9.67 -6.02 10.77
N LEU A 39 -10.83 -5.92 10.12
CA LEU A 39 -11.66 -4.72 10.09
C LEU A 39 -13.09 -5.07 10.49
N LYS A 40 -13.70 -4.24 11.35
CA LYS A 40 -14.99 -4.52 12.00
C LYS A 40 -16.01 -3.45 11.66
N GLY A 41 -16.37 -3.31 10.36
CA GLY A 41 -17.41 -2.38 9.93
C GLY A 41 -16.93 -0.93 9.85
N ILE A 42 -15.77 -0.69 9.26
CA ILE A 42 -15.19 0.65 9.11
C ILE A 42 -16.02 1.46 8.10
N THR A 43 -16.32 2.71 8.48
CA THR A 43 -16.94 3.69 7.58
C THR A 43 -16.11 4.96 7.59
N LEU A 44 -15.75 5.43 6.39
CA LEU A 44 -14.98 6.65 6.22
C LEU A 44 -15.22 7.24 4.83
N GLY A 45 -15.15 8.57 4.71
CA GLY A 45 -15.19 9.27 3.43
C GLY A 45 -14.04 10.26 3.34
N ILE A 46 -13.36 10.32 2.20
CA ILE A 46 -12.27 11.27 1.92
C ILE A 46 -12.67 12.14 0.74
N LYS A 47 -12.52 13.44 0.90
CA LYS A 47 -12.86 14.44 -0.11
C LYS A 47 -11.65 14.77 -0.97
N LYS A 48 -11.90 15.30 -2.16
CA LYS A 48 -10.84 15.77 -3.06
C LYS A 48 -9.99 16.85 -2.39
N GLY A 49 -8.66 16.67 -2.42
CA GLY A 49 -7.68 17.59 -1.81
C GLY A 49 -7.51 17.42 -0.30
N GLU A 50 -8.18 16.45 0.32
CA GLU A 50 -8.06 16.21 1.76
C GLU A 50 -6.83 15.34 2.07
N ILE A 51 -6.11 15.68 3.15
CA ILE A 51 -5.04 14.86 3.73
C ILE A 51 -5.60 14.20 4.99
N VAL A 52 -5.60 12.87 5.02
CA VAL A 52 -6.15 12.08 6.12
C VAL A 52 -5.08 11.24 6.80
N GLY A 53 -4.90 11.41 8.11
CA GLY A 53 -4.02 10.59 8.94
C GLY A 53 -4.78 9.42 9.58
N ILE A 54 -4.28 8.19 9.43
CA ILE A 54 -4.82 7.00 10.10
C ILE A 54 -3.88 6.63 11.25
N ILE A 55 -4.33 6.84 12.47
CA ILE A 55 -3.56 6.56 13.69
C ILE A 55 -4.17 5.39 14.48
N GLY A 56 -3.35 4.72 15.25
CA GLY A 56 -3.77 3.59 16.10
C GLY A 56 -2.62 2.66 16.44
N THR A 57 -2.84 1.71 17.33
CA THR A 57 -1.85 0.73 17.78
C THR A 57 -1.41 -0.21 16.65
N ASN A 58 -0.27 -0.90 16.82
CA ASN A 58 0.16 -1.91 15.86
C ASN A 58 -0.84 -3.07 15.81
N GLY A 59 -1.15 -3.53 14.60
CA GLY A 59 -2.12 -4.61 14.39
C GLY A 59 -3.60 -4.19 14.39
N CYS A 60 -3.96 -2.90 14.60
CA CYS A 60 -5.36 -2.46 14.61
C CYS A 60 -6.04 -2.39 13.24
N GLY A 61 -5.33 -2.71 12.14
CA GLY A 61 -5.92 -2.78 10.80
C GLY A 61 -5.60 -1.61 9.86
N LYS A 62 -4.74 -0.65 10.22
CA LYS A 62 -4.39 0.52 9.38
C LYS A 62 -3.95 0.12 7.95
N SER A 63 -2.95 -0.75 7.86
CA SER A 63 -2.44 -1.23 6.57
C SER A 63 -3.47 -2.09 5.82
N THR A 64 -4.36 -2.77 6.53
CA THR A 64 -5.45 -3.55 5.94
C THR A 64 -6.48 -2.62 5.30
N LEU A 65 -6.82 -1.52 5.96
CA LEU A 65 -7.72 -0.52 5.41
C LEU A 65 -7.13 0.13 4.14
N LEU A 66 -5.85 0.49 4.16
CA LEU A 66 -5.17 1.03 2.98
C LEU A 66 -5.17 0.03 1.80
N ARG A 67 -5.01 -1.28 2.07
CA ARG A 67 -5.09 -2.32 1.04
C ARG A 67 -6.50 -2.52 0.48
N ILE A 68 -7.55 -2.33 1.29
CA ILE A 68 -8.92 -2.30 0.77
C ILE A 68 -9.14 -1.08 -0.12
N ILE A 69 -8.72 0.10 0.33
CA ILE A 69 -8.84 1.34 -0.44
C ILE A 69 -8.08 1.21 -1.77
N SER A 70 -6.91 0.57 -1.77
CA SER A 70 -6.10 0.33 -2.98
C SER A 70 -6.60 -0.81 -3.88
N GLY A 71 -7.70 -1.47 -3.51
CA GLY A 71 -8.27 -2.57 -4.29
C GLY A 71 -7.49 -3.88 -4.22
N ILE A 72 -6.49 -4.00 -3.33
CA ILE A 72 -5.70 -5.24 -3.14
C ILE A 72 -6.56 -6.31 -2.46
N TYR A 73 -7.40 -5.91 -1.50
CA TYR A 73 -8.35 -6.80 -0.85
C TYR A 73 -9.77 -6.31 -1.06
N PRO A 74 -10.68 -7.12 -1.60
CA PRO A 74 -12.11 -6.83 -1.52
C PRO A 74 -12.57 -7.00 -0.06
N PRO A 75 -13.46 -6.16 0.47
CA PRO A 75 -14.05 -6.38 1.78
C PRO A 75 -15.02 -7.58 1.74
N ASP A 76 -15.09 -8.37 2.82
CA ASP A 76 -16.06 -9.46 2.95
C ASP A 76 -17.49 -8.95 3.10
N GLU A 77 -17.65 -7.78 3.75
CA GLU A 77 -18.92 -7.08 3.91
C GLU A 77 -18.69 -5.58 3.73
N GLY A 78 -19.73 -4.88 3.33
CA GLY A 78 -19.66 -3.45 3.06
C GLY A 78 -19.12 -3.16 1.66
N VAL A 79 -18.77 -1.91 1.39
CA VAL A 79 -18.36 -1.45 0.06
C VAL A 79 -17.21 -0.44 0.19
N CYS A 80 -16.25 -0.52 -0.73
CA CYS A 80 -15.26 0.54 -0.94
C CYS A 80 -15.38 1.05 -2.38
N ARG A 81 -15.55 2.36 -2.54
CA ARG A 81 -15.63 3.04 -3.84
C ARG A 81 -14.53 4.09 -3.92
N VAL A 82 -13.82 4.10 -5.02
CA VAL A 82 -12.75 5.05 -5.30
C VAL A 82 -13.00 5.71 -6.66
N LYS A 83 -12.87 7.02 -6.71
CA LYS A 83 -12.90 7.78 -7.94
C LYS A 83 -11.46 8.16 -8.32
N GLY A 84 -11.00 7.66 -9.45
CA GLY A 84 -9.64 7.92 -9.93
C GLY A 84 -8.66 6.76 -9.71
N LYS A 85 -7.38 7.03 -9.92
CA LYS A 85 -6.27 6.07 -9.77
C LYS A 85 -5.67 6.18 -8.38
N ILE A 86 -5.43 5.05 -7.73
CA ILE A 86 -4.71 5.00 -6.44
C ILE A 86 -3.30 4.51 -6.68
N SER A 87 -2.34 5.19 -6.06
CA SER A 87 -0.97 4.70 -5.92
C SER A 87 -0.71 4.39 -4.45
N LEU A 88 -0.43 3.13 -4.13
CA LEU A 88 -0.11 2.70 -2.77
C LEU A 88 1.40 2.66 -2.59
N LEU A 89 1.94 3.53 -1.72
CA LEU A 89 3.32 3.48 -1.26
C LEU A 89 3.38 2.58 -0.02
N ALA A 90 3.61 1.28 -0.22
CA ALA A 90 3.52 0.27 0.84
C ALA A 90 4.76 0.17 1.74
N GLY A 91 5.74 1.03 1.57
CA GLY A 91 6.98 1.09 2.34
C GLY A 91 8.09 1.83 1.60
N LEU A 92 9.04 2.36 2.35
CA LEU A 92 10.22 3.00 1.79
C LEU A 92 11.03 1.97 0.99
N GLY A 93 11.35 2.27 -0.25
CA GLY A 93 12.18 1.43 -1.11
C GLY A 93 11.53 0.14 -1.61
N THR A 94 10.23 -0.09 -1.36
CA THR A 94 9.53 -1.25 -1.93
C THR A 94 9.49 -1.15 -3.45
N GLY A 95 10.12 -2.12 -4.13
CA GLY A 95 10.24 -2.13 -5.60
C GLY A 95 11.53 -1.50 -6.11
N PHE A 96 12.36 -0.94 -5.24
CA PHE A 96 13.67 -0.41 -5.60
C PHE A 96 14.74 -1.51 -5.59
N SER A 97 15.65 -1.46 -6.56
CA SER A 97 16.83 -2.32 -6.62
C SER A 97 18.00 -1.62 -5.92
N PRO A 98 18.55 -2.17 -4.83
CA PRO A 98 19.64 -1.52 -4.09
C PRO A 98 20.93 -1.31 -4.91
N HIS A 99 21.11 -2.11 -5.96
CA HIS A 99 22.30 -2.08 -6.80
C HIS A 99 22.19 -1.12 -8.00
N GLN A 100 21.01 -0.62 -8.28
CA GLN A 100 20.75 0.37 -9.31
C GLN A 100 20.83 1.78 -8.74
N THR A 101 21.11 2.76 -9.61
CA THR A 101 21.14 4.18 -9.26
C THR A 101 19.74 4.70 -8.91
N GLY A 102 19.64 5.86 -8.28
CA GLY A 102 18.37 6.53 -8.04
C GLY A 102 17.62 6.82 -9.33
N ARG A 103 18.32 7.21 -10.38
CA ARG A 103 17.78 7.46 -11.73
C ARG A 103 17.14 6.21 -12.34
N GLU A 104 17.88 5.08 -12.34
CA GLU A 104 17.39 3.80 -12.85
C GLU A 104 16.19 3.30 -12.04
N ASN A 105 16.23 3.46 -10.73
CA ASN A 105 15.11 3.11 -9.86
C ASN A 105 13.87 3.99 -10.11
N ALA A 106 14.04 5.28 -10.41
CA ALA A 106 12.93 6.14 -10.76
C ALA A 106 12.22 5.66 -12.04
N ILE A 107 12.99 5.23 -13.06
CA ILE A 107 12.46 4.67 -14.31
C ILE A 107 11.76 3.34 -14.03
N LEU A 108 12.41 2.43 -13.31
CA LEU A 108 11.85 1.13 -12.94
C LEU A 108 10.53 1.30 -12.17
N TYR A 109 10.52 2.16 -11.15
CA TYR A 109 9.33 2.37 -10.33
C TYR A 109 8.20 3.05 -11.09
N GLY A 110 8.53 3.99 -11.97
CA GLY A 110 7.56 4.59 -12.88
C GLY A 110 6.89 3.56 -13.79
N SER A 111 7.67 2.59 -14.30
CA SER A 111 7.16 1.47 -15.10
C SER A 111 6.24 0.54 -14.28
N ILE A 112 6.60 0.25 -13.03
CA ILE A 112 5.76 -0.53 -12.09
C ILE A 112 4.43 0.19 -11.83
N LEU A 113 4.43 1.53 -11.77
CA LEU A 113 3.22 2.34 -11.64
C LEU A 113 2.41 2.44 -12.94
N GLY A 114 2.89 1.85 -14.04
CA GLY A 114 2.21 1.80 -15.34
C GLY A 114 2.40 3.05 -16.19
N TYR A 115 3.46 3.82 -15.97
CA TYR A 115 3.88 4.89 -16.88
C TYR A 115 4.79 4.33 -17.97
N SER A 116 4.76 4.93 -19.17
CA SER A 116 5.76 4.63 -20.19
C SER A 116 7.13 5.17 -19.78
N GLU A 117 8.20 4.50 -20.20
CA GLU A 117 9.58 4.91 -19.93
C GLU A 117 9.82 6.36 -20.35
N GLN A 118 9.39 6.75 -21.56
CA GLN A 118 9.54 8.12 -22.05
C GLN A 118 8.90 9.14 -21.09
N LYS A 119 7.70 8.84 -20.60
CA LYS A 119 7.00 9.75 -19.65
C LYS A 119 7.74 9.89 -18.33
N VAL A 120 8.42 8.84 -17.87
CA VAL A 120 9.24 8.90 -16.66
C VAL A 120 10.53 9.69 -16.92
N VAL A 121 11.18 9.45 -18.08
CA VAL A 121 12.37 10.18 -18.50
C VAL A 121 12.09 11.68 -18.61
N ASP A 122 10.96 12.07 -19.18
CA ASP A 122 10.55 13.47 -19.28
C ASP A 122 10.35 14.12 -17.89
N LYS A 123 10.01 13.32 -16.88
CA LYS A 123 9.82 13.75 -15.49
C LYS A 123 11.08 13.67 -14.62
N LEU A 124 12.16 13.05 -15.09
CA LEU A 124 13.38 12.90 -14.30
C LEU A 124 13.94 14.23 -13.78
N PRO A 125 13.97 15.34 -14.53
CA PRO A 125 14.47 16.60 -14.01
C PRO A 125 13.70 17.07 -12.77
N GLU A 126 12.36 16.94 -12.78
CA GLU A 126 11.50 17.29 -11.65
C GLU A 126 11.73 16.35 -10.44
N ILE A 127 11.90 15.04 -10.71
CA ILE A 127 12.16 14.04 -9.67
C ILE A 127 13.51 14.30 -9.00
N ILE A 128 14.54 14.59 -9.79
CA ILE A 128 15.89 14.90 -9.28
C ILE A 128 15.87 16.19 -8.45
N ALA A 129 15.22 17.23 -8.94
CA ALA A 129 15.09 18.48 -8.20
C ALA A 129 14.33 18.28 -6.87
N PHE A 130 13.25 17.48 -6.87
CA PHE A 130 12.46 17.17 -5.66
C PHE A 130 13.26 16.34 -4.63
N SER A 131 14.11 15.43 -5.10
CA SER A 131 14.90 14.55 -4.23
C SER A 131 16.05 15.26 -3.52
N GLU A 132 16.47 16.44 -4.01
CA GLU A 132 17.64 17.22 -3.55
C GLU A 132 18.96 16.43 -3.58
N LEU A 133 19.01 15.29 -4.28
CA LEU A 133 20.20 14.43 -4.34
C LEU A 133 21.29 14.97 -5.26
N GLY A 134 20.93 15.85 -6.21
CA GLY A 134 21.89 16.36 -7.19
C GLY A 134 22.58 15.23 -7.96
N GLU A 135 23.93 15.24 -8.01
CA GLU A 135 24.74 14.22 -8.69
C GLU A 135 24.64 12.83 -8.01
N PHE A 136 24.28 12.78 -6.72
CA PHE A 136 24.10 11.52 -5.99
C PHE A 136 22.98 10.64 -6.57
N ILE A 137 22.11 11.19 -7.41
CA ILE A 137 21.08 10.43 -8.10
C ILE A 137 21.63 9.30 -8.98
N ASP A 138 22.89 9.44 -9.41
CA ASP A 138 23.59 8.49 -10.27
C ASP A 138 24.43 7.47 -9.47
N GLU A 139 24.39 7.52 -8.13
CA GLU A 139 24.96 6.52 -7.25
C GLU A 139 23.97 5.40 -6.93
N PRO A 140 24.43 4.17 -6.63
CA PRO A 140 23.53 3.08 -6.22
C PRO A 140 22.78 3.39 -4.93
N ILE A 141 21.48 3.06 -4.87
CA ILE A 141 20.61 3.39 -3.70
C ILE A 141 21.15 2.83 -2.39
N ARG A 142 21.86 1.69 -2.40
CA ARG A 142 22.49 1.12 -1.19
C ARG A 142 23.46 2.08 -0.48
N THR A 143 23.91 3.13 -1.17
CA THR A 143 24.83 4.14 -0.60
C THR A 143 24.08 5.30 0.03
N TYR A 144 22.75 5.37 -0.15
CA TYR A 144 21.91 6.43 0.39
C TYR A 144 21.64 6.21 1.88
N SER A 145 21.47 7.28 2.63
CA SER A 145 20.93 7.23 3.97
C SER A 145 19.41 7.02 3.95
N ALA A 146 18.82 6.58 5.07
CA ALA A 146 17.38 6.32 5.21
C ALA A 146 16.54 7.61 5.36
N GLY A 147 17.14 8.77 5.23
CA GLY A 147 16.47 10.09 5.37
C GLY A 147 16.53 10.91 4.11
#